data_b1c7af388b166349b63f8b3d4e7970da
#
_entry.id   b1c7af388b166349b63f8b3d4e7970da
#
_cell.length_a   1.000
_cell.length_b   1.000
_cell.length_c   1.000
_cell.angle_alpha   90.00
_cell.angle_beta   90.00
_cell.angle_gamma   90.00
#
_symmetry.space_group_name_H-M   'P 1'
#
loop_
_entity.id
_entity.type
_entity.pdbx_description
1 polymer ?
#
loop_
_entity_poly.entity_id
_entity_poly.type
_entity_poly.pdbx_seq_one_letter_code
_entity_poly.pdbx_strand_id
1 'polypeptide(L)'
;MYNFFRKTILIFNLLILNLLFTSFSFKKEYGVFLGLNNKEIKRLENYKIIVIEAEEFDKNHIMEFHKKNQKVFAYLNVGALENYRSYYSNYERFSLGIYHDWPDEKWIDVSKKEWQDFIIKKLAFEYKQKGFDGFFIDNTDVYYQYQKEEIYQGLITILKGLHKYNVEIIINGGDYFVSKLINEKKDIEIFDGVNQECVFTLIDFKNNKYIEQSSKENKYFTEYLEKVKEQNKKVFLLEYGANRHIKSQIIKYCKKHGFNYFISLDKSLTKEKD
;
A
#
# COMPACT_ATOMS: atom_id res chain seq x y z
N MET A 1 -18.64 -2.90 -61.42
CA MET A 1 -19.16 -2.12 -60.30
C MET A 1 -19.31 -2.95 -58.99
N TYR A 2 -19.85 -4.16 -59.05
CA TYR A 2 -20.10 -5.02 -57.84
C TYR A 2 -18.83 -5.45 -57.09
N ASN A 3 -17.72 -5.72 -57.76
CA ASN A 3 -16.45 -6.13 -57.15
C ASN A 3 -15.67 -4.96 -56.50
N PHE A 4 -15.94 -3.73 -56.90
CA PHE A 4 -15.31 -2.57 -56.30
C PHE A 4 -15.95 -2.27 -54.94
N PHE A 5 -17.27 -2.35 -54.84
CA PHE A 5 -18.02 -2.16 -53.57
C PHE A 5 -17.66 -3.21 -52.50
N ARG A 6 -17.47 -4.47 -52.91
CA ARG A 6 -17.07 -5.54 -51.96
C ARG A 6 -15.67 -5.33 -51.38
N LYS A 7 -14.72 -4.86 -52.19
CA LYS A 7 -13.36 -4.54 -51.71
C LYS A 7 -13.35 -3.36 -50.75
N THR A 8 -14.17 -2.33 -51.05
CA THR A 8 -14.24 -1.14 -50.19
C THR A 8 -14.86 -1.45 -48.81
N ILE A 9 -15.91 -2.29 -48.77
CA ILE A 9 -16.53 -2.74 -47.54
C ILE A 9 -15.58 -3.63 -46.73
N LEU A 10 -14.77 -4.48 -47.36
CA LEU A 10 -13.78 -5.33 -46.67
C LEU A 10 -12.67 -4.50 -46.04
N ILE A 11 -12.17 -3.45 -46.77
CA ILE A 11 -11.14 -2.55 -46.26
C ILE A 11 -11.67 -1.68 -45.10
N PHE A 12 -12.94 -1.24 -45.18
CA PHE A 12 -13.56 -0.46 -44.13
C PHE A 12 -13.80 -1.30 -42.85
N ASN A 13 -14.18 -2.57 -42.98
CA ASN A 13 -14.31 -3.50 -41.87
C ASN A 13 -12.95 -3.88 -41.26
N LEU A 14 -11.88 -4.00 -42.06
CA LEU A 14 -10.52 -4.21 -41.55
C LEU A 14 -9.99 -2.98 -40.78
N LEU A 15 -10.31 -1.76 -41.25
CA LEU A 15 -9.95 -0.51 -40.60
C LEU A 15 -10.71 -0.33 -39.27
N ILE A 16 -12.00 -0.68 -39.20
CA ILE A 16 -12.80 -0.66 -37.97
C ILE A 16 -12.31 -1.73 -36.99
N LEU A 17 -11.94 -2.93 -37.47
CA LEU A 17 -11.36 -3.98 -36.62
C LEU A 17 -10.00 -3.54 -36.04
N ASN A 18 -9.16 -2.84 -36.80
CA ASN A 18 -7.91 -2.29 -36.29
C ASN A 18 -8.09 -1.09 -35.34
N LEU A 19 -9.17 -0.32 -35.46
CA LEU A 19 -9.51 0.73 -34.49
C LEU A 19 -10.07 0.18 -33.17
N LEU A 20 -10.61 -1.05 -33.18
CA LEU A 20 -11.04 -1.75 -31.96
C LEU A 20 -9.89 -2.48 -31.24
N PHE A 21 -8.74 -2.65 -31.90
CA PHE A 21 -7.48 -3.05 -31.28
C PHE A 21 -6.65 -1.86 -30.76
N THR A 22 -7.31 -0.75 -30.36
CA THR A 22 -6.63 0.22 -29.49
C THR A 22 -6.23 -0.53 -28.22
N SER A 23 -4.96 -0.72 -28.09
CA SER A 23 -4.24 -1.39 -27.02
C SER A 23 -5.02 -1.36 -25.69
N PHE A 24 -5.74 -2.44 -25.40
CA PHE A 24 -6.13 -2.74 -24.03
C PHE A 24 -4.81 -3.05 -23.31
N SER A 25 -4.11 -2.00 -22.90
CA SER A 25 -3.03 -2.13 -21.95
C SER A 25 -3.68 -2.67 -20.67
N PHE A 26 -3.50 -3.96 -20.41
CA PHE A 26 -3.96 -4.54 -19.16
C PHE A 26 -3.22 -3.85 -18.04
N LYS A 27 -3.93 -2.98 -17.28
CA LYS A 27 -3.38 -2.37 -16.09
C LYS A 27 -3.07 -3.45 -15.06
N LYS A 28 -1.93 -3.32 -14.40
CA LYS A 28 -1.58 -4.10 -13.22
C LYS A 28 -2.52 -3.72 -12.08
N GLU A 29 -2.86 -4.68 -11.24
CA GLU A 29 -3.89 -4.46 -10.21
C GLU A 29 -3.42 -3.49 -9.11
N TYR A 30 -2.14 -3.56 -8.71
CA TYR A 30 -1.63 -2.89 -7.52
C TYR A 30 -0.16 -2.49 -7.68
N GLY A 31 0.22 -1.35 -7.11
CA GLY A 31 1.61 -0.88 -7.05
C GLY A 31 1.85 0.09 -5.89
N VAL A 32 3.04 0.01 -5.28
CA VAL A 32 3.49 0.87 -4.18
C VAL A 32 4.72 1.67 -4.63
N PHE A 33 4.61 3.00 -4.61
CA PHE A 33 5.58 3.91 -5.20
C PHE A 33 5.88 5.10 -4.28
N LEU A 34 6.49 4.83 -3.13
CA LEU A 34 6.76 5.87 -2.13
C LEU A 34 7.99 6.73 -2.48
N GLY A 35 8.89 6.22 -3.33
CA GLY A 35 10.06 6.95 -3.79
C GLY A 35 9.87 7.76 -5.07
N LEU A 36 8.64 7.83 -5.63
CA LEU A 36 8.35 8.63 -6.82
C LEU A 36 7.74 9.97 -6.45
N ASN A 37 8.04 10.98 -7.27
CA ASN A 37 7.45 12.32 -7.16
C ASN A 37 6.58 12.65 -8.39
N ASN A 38 6.01 13.85 -8.40
CA ASN A 38 5.08 14.32 -9.42
C ASN A 38 5.67 14.45 -10.85
N LYS A 39 7.00 14.38 -11.03
CA LYS A 39 7.63 14.38 -12.35
C LYS A 39 7.61 13.02 -13.02
N GLU A 40 7.31 11.95 -12.26
CA GLU A 40 7.38 10.56 -12.72
C GLU A 40 6.00 9.91 -12.92
N ILE A 41 4.95 10.72 -13.04
CA ILE A 41 3.53 10.28 -13.15
C ILE A 41 3.31 9.19 -14.19
N LYS A 42 4.01 9.26 -15.34
CA LYS A 42 3.88 8.27 -16.42
C LYS A 42 4.17 6.83 -15.95
N ARG A 43 5.01 6.65 -14.94
CA ARG A 43 5.35 5.33 -14.39
C ARG A 43 4.20 4.72 -13.59
N LEU A 44 3.27 5.55 -13.12
CA LEU A 44 2.12 5.17 -12.31
C LEU A 44 0.87 4.81 -13.13
N GLU A 45 0.83 5.15 -14.41
CA GLU A 45 -0.39 5.07 -15.25
C GLU A 45 -0.88 3.65 -15.52
N ASN A 46 -0.01 2.64 -15.42
CA ASN A 46 -0.31 1.26 -15.76
C ASN A 46 -0.88 0.42 -14.60
N TYR A 47 -1.33 1.05 -13.52
CA TYR A 47 -1.85 0.38 -12.34
C TYR A 47 -3.31 0.80 -12.08
N LYS A 48 -4.12 -0.12 -11.51
CA LYS A 48 -5.49 0.19 -11.07
C LYS A 48 -5.51 0.83 -9.68
N ILE A 49 -4.65 0.32 -8.80
CA ILE A 49 -4.48 0.82 -7.43
C ILE A 49 -3.03 1.22 -7.26
N ILE A 50 -2.80 2.44 -6.80
CA ILE A 50 -1.47 2.95 -6.48
C ILE A 50 -1.42 3.49 -5.06
N VAL A 51 -0.32 3.22 -4.38
CA VAL A 51 0.06 3.84 -3.11
C VAL A 51 1.21 4.79 -3.38
N ILE A 52 1.09 6.04 -2.97
CA ILE A 52 2.08 7.09 -3.23
C ILE A 52 2.31 7.96 -1.99
N GLU A 53 3.47 8.63 -1.96
CA GLU A 53 3.77 9.63 -0.95
C GLU A 53 2.89 10.87 -1.15
N ALA A 54 2.00 11.12 -0.19
CA ALA A 54 0.95 12.11 -0.36
C ALA A 54 1.44 13.55 -0.44
N GLU A 55 2.62 13.86 0.13
CA GLU A 55 3.20 15.20 0.10
C GLU A 55 3.74 15.59 -1.29
N GLU A 56 4.13 14.61 -2.10
CA GLU A 56 4.68 14.80 -3.45
C GLU A 56 3.63 15.14 -4.52
N PHE A 57 2.34 14.95 -4.22
CA PHE A 57 1.26 15.10 -5.20
C PHE A 57 0.18 16.07 -4.70
N ASP A 58 -0.26 16.94 -5.60
CA ASP A 58 -1.37 17.85 -5.36
C ASP A 58 -2.72 17.30 -5.88
N LYS A 59 -3.78 18.06 -5.66
CA LYS A 59 -5.14 17.71 -6.06
C LYS A 59 -5.26 17.47 -7.57
N ASN A 60 -4.54 18.23 -8.41
CA ASN A 60 -4.65 18.09 -9.86
C ASN A 60 -4.05 16.75 -10.31
N HIS A 61 -2.95 16.33 -9.72
CA HIS A 61 -2.34 15.04 -9.98
C HIS A 61 -3.29 13.88 -9.61
N ILE A 62 -3.97 13.97 -8.46
CA ILE A 62 -4.94 12.95 -8.06
C ILE A 62 -6.12 12.91 -9.03
N MET A 63 -6.61 14.06 -9.47
CA MET A 63 -7.66 14.12 -10.50
C MET A 63 -7.24 13.49 -11.84
N GLU A 64 -5.98 13.65 -12.24
CA GLU A 64 -5.46 13.00 -13.47
C GLU A 64 -5.40 11.46 -13.33
N PHE A 65 -5.04 10.94 -12.16
CA PHE A 65 -5.12 9.51 -11.89
C PHE A 65 -6.55 8.99 -11.97
N HIS A 66 -7.52 9.72 -11.39
CA HIS A 66 -8.96 9.35 -11.45
C HIS A 66 -9.49 9.34 -12.89
N LYS A 67 -9.09 10.30 -13.76
CA LYS A 67 -9.45 10.28 -15.19
C LYS A 67 -8.98 9.01 -15.89
N LYS A 68 -7.94 8.36 -15.39
CA LYS A 68 -7.43 7.08 -15.86
C LYS A 68 -8.02 5.88 -15.13
N ASN A 69 -9.10 6.06 -14.35
CA ASN A 69 -9.75 5.02 -13.54
C ASN A 69 -8.75 4.32 -12.59
N GLN A 70 -7.94 5.11 -11.88
CA GLN A 70 -7.04 4.62 -10.84
C GLN A 70 -7.60 4.97 -9.46
N LYS A 71 -7.41 4.06 -8.50
CA LYS A 71 -7.54 4.33 -7.09
C LYS A 71 -6.21 4.76 -6.52
N VAL A 72 -6.21 5.81 -5.72
CA VAL A 72 -4.98 6.41 -5.20
C VAL A 72 -5.02 6.43 -3.67
N PHE A 73 -4.10 5.71 -3.05
CA PHE A 73 -3.94 5.66 -1.60
C PHE A 73 -2.78 6.55 -1.17
N ALA A 74 -3.04 7.36 -0.14
CA ALA A 74 -2.02 8.15 0.53
C ALA A 74 -1.26 7.28 1.53
N TYR A 75 0.07 7.20 1.41
CA TYR A 75 0.90 6.70 2.50
C TYR A 75 0.75 7.60 3.72
N LEU A 76 0.56 6.99 4.88
CA LEU A 76 0.38 7.69 6.15
C LEU A 76 1.03 6.88 7.28
N ASN A 77 2.20 7.32 7.73
CA ASN A 77 2.90 6.74 8.85
C ASN A 77 2.24 7.18 10.16
N VAL A 78 1.72 6.24 10.93
CA VAL A 78 1.02 6.53 12.20
C VAL A 78 1.82 6.13 13.43
N GLY A 79 2.70 5.13 13.30
CA GLY A 79 3.42 4.53 14.43
C GLY A 79 4.89 4.91 14.54
N ALA A 80 5.44 5.57 13.52
CA ALA A 80 6.79 6.12 13.56
C ALA A 80 6.81 7.57 13.07
N LEU A 81 7.85 8.29 13.44
CA LEU A 81 8.07 9.69 13.10
C LEU A 81 9.38 9.80 12.31
N GLU A 82 9.27 10.16 11.04
CA GLU A 82 10.38 10.30 10.09
C GLU A 82 11.04 11.67 10.28
N ASN A 83 12.37 11.71 10.40
CA ASN A 83 13.13 12.90 10.76
C ASN A 83 13.13 14.00 9.67
N TYR A 84 12.82 13.64 8.44
CA TYR A 84 12.72 14.57 7.30
C TYR A 84 11.36 15.26 7.18
N ARG A 85 10.35 14.84 7.96
CA ARG A 85 9.03 15.47 7.95
C ARG A 85 9.06 16.88 8.54
N SER A 86 8.38 17.80 7.89
CA SER A 86 8.31 19.21 8.32
C SER A 86 7.77 19.38 9.75
N TYR A 87 7.04 18.42 10.25
CA TYR A 87 6.42 18.40 11.58
C TYR A 87 7.25 17.64 12.63
N TYR A 88 8.41 17.08 12.27
CA TYR A 88 9.23 16.25 13.17
C TYR A 88 9.47 16.89 14.53
N SER A 89 9.98 18.14 14.56
CA SER A 89 10.32 18.85 15.80
C SER A 89 9.13 19.10 16.73
N ASN A 90 7.90 19.12 16.19
CA ASN A 90 6.70 19.34 16.98
C ASN A 90 6.32 18.08 17.81
N TYR A 91 6.68 16.91 17.32
CA TYR A 91 6.22 15.62 17.87
C TYR A 91 7.34 14.72 18.38
N GLU A 92 8.63 15.05 18.13
CA GLU A 92 9.77 14.25 18.59
C GLU A 92 9.74 13.98 20.10
N ARG A 93 9.17 14.88 20.90
CA ARG A 93 8.99 14.69 22.35
C ARG A 93 8.15 13.47 22.73
N PHE A 94 7.39 12.90 21.80
CA PHE A 94 6.59 11.69 22.00
C PHE A 94 7.30 10.44 21.48
N SER A 95 8.57 10.52 21.11
CA SER A 95 9.36 9.37 20.68
C SER A 95 9.48 8.35 21.80
N LEU A 96 9.30 7.06 21.45
CA LEU A 96 9.48 5.91 22.33
C LEU A 96 10.87 5.28 22.19
N GLY A 97 11.54 5.48 21.05
CA GLY A 97 12.85 4.91 20.76
C GLY A 97 13.19 4.89 19.28
N ILE A 98 14.40 4.40 18.99
CA ILE A 98 14.94 4.32 17.63
C ILE A 98 14.28 3.15 16.87
N TYR A 99 13.99 3.36 15.60
CA TYR A 99 13.63 2.29 14.67
C TYR A 99 14.91 1.75 14.01
N HIS A 100 15.41 0.61 14.49
CA HIS A 100 16.76 0.12 14.15
C HIS A 100 17.00 -0.11 12.66
N ASP A 101 16.03 -0.63 11.93
CA ASP A 101 16.16 -0.92 10.50
C ASP A 101 15.96 0.32 9.61
N TRP A 102 15.37 1.38 10.17
CA TRP A 102 15.11 2.66 9.52
C TRP A 102 15.65 3.80 10.39
N PRO A 103 16.94 4.12 10.28
CA PRO A 103 17.61 5.07 11.20
C PRO A 103 17.06 6.50 11.11
N ASP A 104 16.36 6.83 10.04
CA ASP A 104 15.69 8.11 9.86
C ASP A 104 14.33 8.20 10.57
N GLU A 105 13.93 7.13 11.28
CA GLU A 105 12.65 7.04 11.96
C GLU A 105 12.81 6.75 13.46
N LYS A 106 11.83 7.21 14.23
CA LYS A 106 11.66 6.89 15.65
C LYS A 106 10.24 6.39 15.89
N TRP A 107 10.10 5.31 16.65
CA TRP A 107 8.78 4.89 17.14
C TRP A 107 8.14 6.02 17.92
N ILE A 108 6.83 6.26 17.73
CA ILE A 108 6.10 7.33 18.39
C ILE A 108 4.97 6.81 19.28
N ASP A 109 4.73 7.51 20.39
CA ASP A 109 3.65 7.19 21.33
C ASP A 109 2.29 7.60 20.76
N VAL A 110 1.64 6.65 20.11
CA VAL A 110 0.32 6.80 19.47
C VAL A 110 -0.82 7.01 20.49
N SER A 111 -0.58 6.84 21.79
CA SER A 111 -1.55 7.15 22.84
C SER A 111 -1.71 8.65 23.05
N LYS A 112 -0.76 9.46 22.60
CA LYS A 112 -0.79 10.92 22.79
C LYS A 112 -1.86 11.57 21.93
N LYS A 113 -2.79 12.23 22.60
CA LYS A 113 -3.92 12.89 21.94
C LYS A 113 -3.48 13.92 20.90
N GLU A 114 -2.41 14.64 21.16
CA GLU A 114 -1.86 15.65 20.22
C GLU A 114 -1.39 14.99 18.91
N TRP A 115 -0.76 13.81 18.99
CA TRP A 115 -0.37 13.04 17.81
C TRP A 115 -1.60 12.50 17.07
N GLN A 116 -2.56 11.91 17.79
CA GLN A 116 -3.81 11.43 17.22
C GLN A 116 -4.56 12.55 16.50
N ASP A 117 -4.70 13.71 17.14
CA ASP A 117 -5.38 14.87 16.55
C ASP A 117 -4.64 15.39 15.30
N PHE A 118 -3.31 15.38 15.30
CA PHE A 118 -2.51 15.76 14.14
C PHE A 118 -2.70 14.80 12.97
N ILE A 119 -2.58 13.50 13.18
CA ILE A 119 -2.82 12.48 12.15
C ILE A 119 -4.23 12.60 11.59
N ILE A 120 -5.23 12.62 12.46
CA ILE A 120 -6.64 12.57 12.03
C ILE A 120 -7.11 13.90 11.46
N LYS A 121 -6.90 15.01 12.20
CA LYS A 121 -7.55 16.30 11.89
C LYS A 121 -6.73 17.18 10.96
N LYS A 122 -5.44 16.91 10.79
CA LYS A 122 -4.57 17.65 9.90
C LYS A 122 -4.15 16.82 8.69
N LEU A 123 -3.27 15.85 8.84
CA LEU A 123 -2.73 15.10 7.70
C LEU A 123 -3.82 14.38 6.90
N ALA A 124 -4.64 13.58 7.56
CA ALA A 124 -5.70 12.83 6.88
C ALA A 124 -6.74 13.77 6.24
N PHE A 125 -7.08 14.87 6.91
CA PHE A 125 -7.97 15.89 6.35
C PHE A 125 -7.35 16.50 5.07
N GLU A 126 -6.09 16.92 5.11
CA GLU A 126 -5.39 17.48 3.95
C GLU A 126 -5.34 16.49 2.78
N TYR A 127 -5.04 15.22 3.04
CA TYR A 127 -4.99 14.18 2.01
C TYR A 127 -6.37 13.89 1.42
N LYS A 128 -7.41 13.86 2.26
CA LYS A 128 -8.78 13.76 1.78
C LYS A 128 -9.18 14.95 0.89
N GLN A 129 -8.76 16.18 1.22
CA GLN A 129 -9.03 17.37 0.40
C GLN A 129 -8.27 17.34 -0.94
N LYS A 130 -7.12 16.69 -1.01
CA LYS A 130 -6.42 16.41 -2.28
C LYS A 130 -7.18 15.41 -3.15
N GLY A 131 -8.08 14.59 -2.58
CA GLY A 131 -8.91 13.63 -3.31
C GLY A 131 -8.47 12.19 -3.21
N PHE A 132 -7.58 11.84 -2.30
CA PHE A 132 -7.18 10.44 -2.10
C PHE A 132 -8.38 9.55 -1.75
N ASP A 133 -8.40 8.34 -2.32
CA ASP A 133 -9.47 7.35 -2.16
C ASP A 133 -9.33 6.53 -0.88
N GLY A 134 -8.13 6.49 -0.30
CA GLY A 134 -7.83 5.72 0.88
C GLY A 134 -6.51 6.11 1.53
N PHE A 135 -6.27 5.50 2.68
CA PHE A 135 -5.02 5.62 3.42
C PHE A 135 -4.32 4.26 3.47
N PHE A 136 -3.02 4.28 3.20
CA PHE A 136 -2.11 3.15 3.41
C PHE A 136 -1.35 3.44 4.71
N ILE A 137 -1.77 2.76 5.77
CA ILE A 137 -1.37 3.03 7.15
C ILE A 137 -0.13 2.24 7.48
N ASP A 138 0.94 2.91 7.81
CA ASP A 138 2.20 2.28 8.14
C ASP A 138 2.53 2.33 9.63
N ASN A 139 3.38 1.37 10.03
CA ASN A 139 3.96 1.29 11.37
C ASN A 139 2.96 1.07 12.53
N THR A 140 1.82 0.37 12.28
CA THR A 140 1.04 -0.17 13.40
C THR A 140 1.83 -1.20 14.21
N ASP A 141 3.00 -1.61 13.71
CA ASP A 141 4.02 -2.42 14.39
C ASP A 141 4.60 -1.77 15.65
N VAL A 142 4.34 -0.49 15.88
CA VAL A 142 4.61 0.15 17.18
C VAL A 142 3.98 -0.63 18.33
N TYR A 143 2.85 -1.32 18.08
CA TYR A 143 2.24 -2.19 19.09
C TYR A 143 3.02 -3.49 19.30
N TYR A 144 3.66 -4.03 18.28
CA TYR A 144 4.57 -5.17 18.46
C TYR A 144 5.79 -4.78 19.31
N GLN A 145 6.35 -3.59 19.10
CA GLN A 145 7.51 -3.09 19.84
C GLN A 145 7.16 -2.70 21.28
N TYR A 146 5.99 -2.12 21.48
CA TYR A 146 5.52 -1.61 22.77
C TYR A 146 4.13 -2.17 23.07
N GLN A 147 4.08 -3.41 23.61
CA GLN A 147 2.84 -4.17 23.86
C GLN A 147 2.06 -3.64 25.08
N LYS A 148 1.72 -2.36 25.03
CA LYS A 148 0.96 -1.69 26.08
C LYS A 148 -0.47 -1.42 25.60
N GLU A 149 -1.43 -1.52 26.52
CA GLU A 149 -2.84 -1.28 26.18
C GLU A 149 -3.09 0.13 25.66
N GLU A 150 -2.42 1.15 26.21
CA GLU A 150 -2.53 2.53 25.72
C GLU A 150 -2.06 2.69 24.27
N ILE A 151 -1.04 1.94 23.82
CA ILE A 151 -0.59 1.94 22.42
C ILE A 151 -1.64 1.26 21.53
N TYR A 152 -2.17 0.11 21.96
CA TYR A 152 -3.24 -0.59 21.24
C TYR A 152 -4.48 0.29 21.06
N GLN A 153 -4.97 0.91 22.14
CA GLN A 153 -6.11 1.80 22.10
C GLN A 153 -5.84 3.09 21.32
N GLY A 154 -4.59 3.56 21.33
CA GLY A 154 -4.14 4.70 20.52
C GLY A 154 -4.28 4.42 19.02
N LEU A 155 -3.82 3.27 18.54
CA LEU A 155 -4.00 2.84 17.15
C LEU A 155 -5.48 2.71 16.78
N ILE A 156 -6.30 2.08 17.62
CA ILE A 156 -7.75 1.97 17.41
C ILE A 156 -8.38 3.37 17.29
N THR A 157 -7.97 4.31 18.15
CA THR A 157 -8.47 5.68 18.12
C THR A 157 -8.13 6.38 16.81
N ILE A 158 -6.88 6.24 16.34
CA ILE A 158 -6.44 6.80 15.06
C ILE A 158 -7.27 6.19 13.93
N LEU A 159 -7.33 4.87 13.81
CA LEU A 159 -8.02 4.19 12.71
C LEU A 159 -9.53 4.53 12.70
N LYS A 160 -10.20 4.54 13.85
CA LYS A 160 -11.60 5.01 13.97
C LYS A 160 -11.77 6.47 13.51
N GLY A 161 -10.78 7.31 13.81
CA GLY A 161 -10.78 8.71 13.36
C GLY A 161 -10.64 8.82 11.84
N LEU A 162 -9.76 8.04 11.23
CA LEU A 162 -9.53 7.99 9.80
C LEU A 162 -10.74 7.41 9.06
N HIS A 163 -11.37 6.37 9.60
CA HIS A 163 -12.56 5.74 9.01
C HIS A 163 -13.74 6.72 8.84
N LYS A 164 -13.84 7.76 9.68
CA LYS A 164 -14.87 8.80 9.56
C LYS A 164 -14.80 9.63 8.27
N TYR A 165 -13.68 9.57 7.55
CA TYR A 165 -13.56 10.23 6.24
C TYR A 165 -14.24 9.47 5.10
N ASN A 166 -14.85 8.30 5.36
CA ASN A 166 -15.43 7.42 4.35
C ASN A 166 -14.44 7.12 3.22
N VAL A 167 -13.26 6.71 3.59
CA VAL A 167 -12.17 6.28 2.70
C VAL A 167 -11.74 4.86 3.07
N GLU A 168 -11.13 4.18 2.12
CA GLU A 168 -10.61 2.83 2.33
C GLU A 168 -9.32 2.88 3.16
N ILE A 169 -9.15 1.95 4.11
CA ILE A 169 -7.99 1.87 5.00
C ILE A 169 -7.30 0.53 4.80
N ILE A 170 -6.05 0.58 4.35
CA ILE A 170 -5.18 -0.58 4.21
C ILE A 170 -4.06 -0.45 5.25
N ILE A 171 -3.93 -1.44 6.13
CA ILE A 171 -2.84 -1.48 7.12
C ILE A 171 -1.64 -2.17 6.48
N ASN A 172 -0.48 -1.52 6.50
CA ASN A 172 0.79 -2.10 6.07
C ASN A 172 1.53 -2.74 7.26
N GLY A 173 1.91 -4.01 7.13
CA GLY A 173 2.46 -4.75 8.28
C GLY A 173 1.44 -4.93 9.40
N GLY A 174 1.90 -4.77 10.65
CA GLY A 174 1.05 -4.75 11.83
C GLY A 174 0.31 -6.04 12.15
N ASP A 175 0.84 -7.16 11.69
CA ASP A 175 0.23 -8.48 11.85
C ASP A 175 -0.13 -8.81 13.30
N TYR A 176 0.69 -8.34 14.24
CA TYR A 176 0.44 -8.53 15.67
C TYR A 176 -0.77 -7.72 16.16
N PHE A 177 -0.88 -6.47 15.72
CA PHE A 177 -2.02 -5.59 16.01
C PHE A 177 -3.31 -6.13 15.38
N VAL A 178 -3.26 -6.45 14.08
CA VAL A 178 -4.43 -6.97 13.34
C VAL A 178 -4.88 -8.33 13.89
N SER A 179 -3.93 -9.22 14.22
CA SER A 179 -4.27 -10.53 14.83
C SER A 179 -4.99 -10.37 16.15
N LYS A 180 -4.61 -9.38 16.97
CA LYS A 180 -5.32 -9.09 18.22
C LYS A 180 -6.76 -8.61 17.95
N LEU A 181 -6.97 -7.70 17.00
CA LEU A 181 -8.31 -7.26 16.58
C LEU A 181 -9.20 -8.44 16.16
N ILE A 182 -8.66 -9.34 15.33
CA ILE A 182 -9.36 -10.53 14.86
C ILE A 182 -9.72 -11.46 16.03
N ASN A 183 -8.78 -11.73 16.92
CA ASN A 183 -8.98 -12.62 18.06
C ASN A 183 -10.00 -12.07 19.07
N GLU A 184 -9.99 -10.77 19.31
CA GLU A 184 -10.94 -10.10 20.20
C GLU A 184 -12.32 -9.92 19.56
N LYS A 185 -12.44 -10.07 18.24
CA LYS A 185 -13.66 -9.81 17.44
C LYS A 185 -14.22 -8.41 17.70
N LYS A 186 -13.33 -7.45 17.89
CA LYS A 186 -13.67 -6.05 18.16
C LYS A 186 -13.03 -5.15 17.11
N ASP A 187 -13.75 -4.09 16.78
CA ASP A 187 -13.24 -3.00 15.94
C ASP A 187 -12.67 -3.49 14.60
N ILE A 188 -13.10 -4.67 14.12
CA ILE A 188 -12.62 -5.26 12.87
C ILE A 188 -13.01 -4.41 11.63
N GLU A 189 -14.04 -3.62 11.75
CA GLU A 189 -14.54 -2.74 10.70
C GLU A 189 -13.71 -1.47 10.49
N ILE A 190 -12.75 -1.18 11.37
CA ILE A 190 -11.94 0.06 11.26
C ILE A 190 -10.90 0.04 10.14
N PHE A 191 -10.73 -1.09 9.45
CA PHE A 191 -9.86 -1.22 8.29
C PHE A 191 -10.52 -2.10 7.21
N ASP A 192 -10.10 -1.95 5.95
CA ASP A 192 -10.68 -2.63 4.79
C ASP A 192 -9.76 -3.71 4.23
N GLY A 193 -8.49 -3.67 4.56
CA GLY A 193 -7.52 -4.65 4.12
C GLY A 193 -6.18 -4.51 4.79
N VAL A 194 -5.30 -5.44 4.46
CA VAL A 194 -3.89 -5.42 4.87
C VAL A 194 -2.99 -5.51 3.67
N ASN A 195 -1.83 -4.88 3.74
CA ASN A 195 -0.68 -5.17 2.91
C ASN A 195 0.38 -5.80 3.81
N GLN A 196 0.90 -6.96 3.44
CA GLN A 196 1.98 -7.60 4.16
C GLN A 196 3.25 -7.56 3.33
N GLU A 197 4.30 -7.06 3.93
CA GLU A 197 5.62 -7.04 3.34
C GLU A 197 6.37 -8.34 3.61
N CYS A 198 7.27 -8.71 2.68
CA CYS A 198 8.24 -9.77 2.90
C CYS A 198 7.64 -11.13 3.28
N VAL A 199 6.53 -11.53 2.67
CA VAL A 199 5.95 -12.87 2.87
C VAL A 199 6.83 -13.96 2.27
N PHE A 200 7.38 -13.71 1.07
CA PHE A 200 8.24 -14.64 0.32
C PHE A 200 9.68 -14.16 0.22
N THR A 201 9.92 -12.87 0.39
CA THR A 201 11.26 -12.27 0.37
C THR A 201 11.65 -11.76 1.76
N LEU A 202 12.92 -11.49 1.97
CA LEU A 202 13.46 -10.86 3.17
C LEU A 202 14.46 -9.79 2.76
N ILE A 203 14.40 -8.62 3.40
CA ILE A 203 15.41 -7.57 3.27
C ILE A 203 16.52 -7.86 4.29
N ASP A 204 17.69 -8.30 3.81
CA ASP A 204 18.89 -8.40 4.62
C ASP A 204 19.55 -7.00 4.69
N PHE A 205 19.10 -6.19 5.66
CA PHE A 205 19.61 -4.82 5.85
C PHE A 205 21.11 -4.78 6.07
N LYS A 206 21.67 -5.79 6.77
CA LYS A 206 23.11 -5.87 7.07
C LYS A 206 23.97 -6.01 5.82
N ASN A 207 23.51 -6.82 4.87
CA ASN A 207 24.25 -7.12 3.64
C ASN A 207 23.69 -6.38 2.41
N ASN A 208 22.65 -5.55 2.60
CA ASN A 208 21.91 -4.83 1.54
C ASN A 208 21.50 -5.78 0.40
N LYS A 209 20.84 -6.89 0.74
CA LYS A 209 20.40 -7.93 -0.19
C LYS A 209 18.93 -8.26 0.02
N TYR A 210 18.34 -8.81 -1.05
CA TYR A 210 16.99 -9.38 -1.00
C TYR A 210 17.14 -10.90 -1.18
N ILE A 211 16.68 -11.64 -0.20
CA ILE A 211 16.79 -13.10 -0.15
C ILE A 211 15.42 -13.75 0.04
N GLU A 212 15.36 -15.06 -0.09
CA GLU A 212 14.14 -15.83 0.18
C GLU A 212 13.82 -15.80 1.68
N GLN A 213 12.54 -15.64 2.00
CA GLN A 213 12.05 -15.67 3.39
C GLN A 213 12.23 -17.07 3.98
N SER A 214 12.48 -17.15 5.28
CA SER A 214 12.52 -18.44 5.97
C SER A 214 11.19 -19.19 5.85
N SER A 215 11.24 -20.52 5.77
CA SER A 215 10.00 -21.32 5.70
C SER A 215 9.08 -21.12 6.91
N LYS A 216 9.66 -20.81 8.07
CA LYS A 216 8.91 -20.54 9.30
C LYS A 216 8.11 -19.25 9.19
N GLU A 217 8.77 -18.15 8.80
CA GLU A 217 8.11 -16.83 8.67
C GLU A 217 7.16 -16.79 7.47
N ASN A 218 7.53 -17.42 6.34
CA ASN A 218 6.61 -17.57 5.21
C ASN A 218 5.32 -18.28 5.61
N LYS A 219 5.42 -19.39 6.36
CA LYS A 219 4.26 -20.11 6.88
C LYS A 219 3.44 -19.24 7.82
N TYR A 220 4.08 -18.53 8.74
CA TYR A 220 3.42 -17.61 9.68
C TYR A 220 2.59 -16.55 8.94
N PHE A 221 3.21 -15.82 7.99
CA PHE A 221 2.52 -14.79 7.24
C PHE A 221 1.40 -15.34 6.35
N THR A 222 1.62 -16.49 5.70
CA THR A 222 0.56 -17.09 4.87
C THR A 222 -0.65 -17.51 5.70
N GLU A 223 -0.47 -18.11 6.88
CA GLU A 223 -1.56 -18.43 7.82
C GLU A 223 -2.26 -17.17 8.36
N TYR A 224 -1.50 -16.11 8.64
CA TYR A 224 -2.06 -14.82 9.05
C TYR A 224 -2.94 -14.21 7.94
N LEU A 225 -2.45 -14.16 6.72
CA LEU A 225 -3.19 -13.58 5.59
C LEU A 225 -4.47 -14.37 5.25
N GLU A 226 -4.47 -15.69 5.44
CA GLU A 226 -5.69 -16.50 5.31
C GLU A 226 -6.73 -16.12 6.36
N LYS A 227 -6.32 -15.93 7.63
CA LYS A 227 -7.21 -15.44 8.70
C LYS A 227 -7.78 -14.05 8.42
N VAL A 228 -6.97 -13.14 7.86
CA VAL A 228 -7.44 -11.81 7.44
C VAL A 228 -8.50 -11.94 6.35
N LYS A 229 -8.26 -12.80 5.36
CA LYS A 229 -9.23 -13.07 4.28
C LYS A 229 -10.55 -13.62 4.81
N GLU A 230 -10.52 -14.51 5.81
CA GLU A 230 -11.71 -15.06 6.48
C GLU A 230 -12.59 -13.97 7.11
N GLN A 231 -12.02 -12.81 7.44
CA GLN A 231 -12.76 -11.62 7.90
C GLN A 231 -13.31 -10.76 6.74
N ASN A 232 -13.32 -11.28 5.50
CA ASN A 232 -13.72 -10.55 4.29
C ASN A 232 -12.89 -9.29 4.02
N LYS A 233 -11.63 -9.24 4.47
CA LYS A 233 -10.72 -8.13 4.23
C LYS A 233 -9.91 -8.36 2.95
N LYS A 234 -9.53 -7.25 2.30
CA LYS A 234 -8.62 -7.27 1.15
C LYS A 234 -7.21 -7.63 1.61
N VAL A 235 -6.49 -8.35 0.76
CA VAL A 235 -5.10 -8.73 1.03
C VAL A 235 -4.22 -8.31 -0.13
N PHE A 236 -3.14 -7.63 0.23
CA PHE A 236 -2.09 -7.18 -0.67
C PHE A 236 -0.75 -7.69 -0.16
N LEU A 237 0.18 -7.98 -1.06
CA LEU A 237 1.55 -8.32 -0.74
C LEU A 237 2.50 -7.30 -1.36
N LEU A 238 3.51 -6.89 -0.59
CA LEU A 238 4.63 -6.09 -1.06
C LEU A 238 5.92 -6.89 -0.86
N GLU A 239 6.58 -7.20 -1.97
CA GLU A 239 7.77 -8.02 -2.00
C GLU A 239 8.95 -7.27 -2.61
N TYR A 240 10.17 -7.62 -2.25
CA TYR A 240 11.35 -6.90 -2.69
C TYR A 240 12.35 -7.80 -3.38
N GLY A 241 12.85 -7.36 -4.53
CA GLY A 241 13.99 -7.97 -5.22
C GLY A 241 13.84 -9.45 -5.61
N ALA A 242 12.61 -10.00 -5.60
CA ALA A 242 12.34 -11.41 -5.85
C ALA A 242 13.00 -11.91 -7.15
N ASN A 243 13.73 -13.03 -7.09
CA ASN A 243 14.24 -13.72 -8.26
C ASN A 243 13.09 -14.46 -9.00
N ARG A 244 13.37 -15.07 -10.15
CA ARG A 244 12.35 -15.73 -10.97
C ARG A 244 11.61 -16.85 -10.21
N HIS A 245 12.32 -17.60 -9.37
CA HIS A 245 11.72 -18.69 -8.59
C HIS A 245 10.73 -18.14 -7.57
N ILE A 246 11.16 -17.20 -6.74
CA ILE A 246 10.33 -16.55 -5.71
C ILE A 246 9.15 -15.82 -6.36
N LYS A 247 9.38 -15.07 -7.45
CA LYS A 247 8.32 -14.42 -8.22
C LYS A 247 7.23 -15.41 -8.66
N SER A 248 7.63 -16.59 -9.14
CA SER A 248 6.68 -17.64 -9.52
C SER A 248 5.85 -18.14 -8.33
N GLN A 249 6.45 -18.29 -7.15
CA GLN A 249 5.76 -18.67 -5.92
C GLN A 249 4.74 -17.60 -5.50
N ILE A 250 5.13 -16.32 -5.50
CA ILE A 250 4.26 -15.17 -5.18
C ILE A 250 3.03 -15.17 -6.10
N ILE A 251 3.25 -15.25 -7.42
CA ILE A 251 2.18 -15.23 -8.41
C ILE A 251 1.22 -16.40 -8.19
N LYS A 252 1.75 -17.61 -7.99
CA LYS A 252 0.94 -18.81 -7.76
C LYS A 252 0.10 -18.68 -6.49
N TYR A 253 0.69 -18.21 -5.41
CA TYR A 253 0.01 -18.01 -4.13
C TYR A 253 -1.08 -16.96 -4.25
N CYS A 254 -0.75 -15.78 -4.74
CA CYS A 254 -1.72 -14.69 -4.87
C CYS A 254 -2.87 -15.05 -5.81
N LYS A 255 -2.60 -15.72 -6.93
CA LYS A 255 -3.64 -16.21 -7.85
C LYS A 255 -4.57 -17.21 -7.18
N LYS A 256 -4.03 -18.15 -6.40
CA LYS A 256 -4.83 -19.16 -5.68
C LYS A 256 -5.78 -18.51 -4.66
N HIS A 257 -5.32 -17.47 -3.96
CA HIS A 257 -6.06 -16.86 -2.85
C HIS A 257 -6.87 -15.61 -3.28
N GLY A 258 -6.68 -15.10 -4.51
CA GLY A 258 -7.30 -13.86 -4.99
C GLY A 258 -6.68 -12.62 -4.36
N PHE A 259 -5.38 -12.65 -4.04
CA PHE A 259 -4.65 -11.55 -3.45
C PHE A 259 -3.98 -10.69 -4.53
N ASN A 260 -3.82 -9.42 -4.25
CA ASN A 260 -3.02 -8.52 -5.06
C ASN A 260 -1.57 -8.52 -4.57
N TYR A 261 -0.63 -8.24 -5.46
CA TYR A 261 0.78 -8.16 -5.09
C TYR A 261 1.51 -7.10 -5.90
N PHE A 262 2.57 -6.58 -5.31
CA PHE A 262 3.57 -5.76 -5.99
C PHE A 262 4.96 -6.27 -5.63
N ILE A 263 5.82 -6.45 -6.63
CA ILE A 263 7.21 -6.85 -6.42
C ILE A 263 8.08 -5.65 -6.80
N SER A 264 8.57 -4.95 -5.80
CA SER A 264 9.50 -3.84 -6.01
C SER A 264 10.89 -4.33 -6.40
N LEU A 265 11.60 -3.55 -7.20
CA LEU A 265 13.00 -3.81 -7.52
C LEU A 265 13.84 -3.79 -6.23
N ASP A 266 13.58 -2.83 -5.37
CA ASP A 266 14.26 -2.60 -4.11
C ASP A 266 13.40 -1.79 -3.12
N LYS A 267 13.95 -1.52 -1.94
CA LYS A 267 13.27 -0.77 -0.88
C LYS A 267 13.03 0.72 -1.17
N SER A 268 13.56 1.25 -2.29
CA SER A 268 13.27 2.63 -2.68
C SER A 268 11.86 2.83 -3.22
N LEU A 269 11.15 1.75 -3.54
CA LEU A 269 9.77 1.76 -4.05
C LEU A 269 9.58 2.72 -5.23
N THR A 270 10.59 2.76 -6.11
CA THR A 270 10.55 3.59 -7.33
C THR A 270 10.25 2.77 -8.58
N LYS A 271 10.44 1.47 -8.55
CA LYS A 271 10.33 0.61 -9.73
C LYS A 271 9.91 -0.81 -9.38
N GLU A 272 8.96 -1.35 -10.16
CA GLU A 272 8.62 -2.77 -10.12
C GLU A 272 9.76 -3.62 -10.70
N LYS A 273 9.93 -4.81 -10.15
CA LYS A 273 10.88 -5.81 -10.66
C LYS A 273 10.28 -6.59 -11.82
N ASP A 274 10.94 -6.52 -12.96
CA ASP A 274 10.58 -7.24 -14.19
C ASP A 274 10.72 -8.77 -14.07
#